data_fed9977567aa351d976c5caa257cc856
#
_entry.id   fed9977567aa351d976c5caa257cc856
#
_cell.length_a   1.000
_cell.length_b   1.000
_cell.length_c   1.000
_cell.angle_alpha   90.00
_cell.angle_beta   90.00
_cell.angle_gamma   90.00
#
_symmetry.space_group_name_H-M   'P 1'
#
loop_
_entity.id
_entity.type
_entity.pdbx_description
1 polymer ?
#
loop_
_entity_poly.entity_id
_entity_poly.type
_entity_poly.pdbx_seq_one_letter_code
_entity_poly.pdbx_strand_id
1 'polypeptide(L)'
;MVAITEERSLSSTTPEIIYPSSDGEPLAETQQHASSILNTFGLLRLYLQNQQAVVFADQFLYYIEGNPRARVALDVMVVFDITKKLYDNYKIWEWKQTPAIIIEVTSAGTKDTDFNFKKMLYEQLGVTEYWLFDPYGEWITEQLRGYRLNAAEIYEPITDYRSQVLQLRLEADEYLISFYRLDNGEKLRTLEEFDTALQEAEQRANRLAEKLRQLGVELDE
;
A
#
# COMPACT_ATOMS: atom_id res chain seq x y z
N MET A 1 63.86 -24.27 -25.29
CA MET A 1 62.62 -23.73 -25.83
C MET A 1 61.49 -24.23 -24.92
N VAL A 2 61.10 -23.44 -23.93
CA VAL A 2 60.08 -23.82 -22.93
C VAL A 2 58.78 -23.17 -23.38
N ALA A 3 57.75 -23.99 -23.68
CA ALA A 3 56.43 -23.50 -24.05
C ALA A 3 55.70 -23.09 -22.78
N ILE A 4 55.36 -21.81 -22.69
CA ILE A 4 54.49 -21.26 -21.64
C ILE A 4 53.07 -21.47 -22.14
N THR A 5 52.31 -22.38 -21.48
CA THR A 5 50.89 -22.58 -21.70
C THR A 5 50.14 -21.53 -20.87
N GLU A 6 49.59 -20.51 -21.55
CA GLU A 6 48.63 -19.58 -20.91
C GLU A 6 47.32 -20.33 -20.60
N GLU A 7 47.02 -20.56 -19.33
CA GLU A 7 45.72 -20.95 -18.89
C GLU A 7 44.77 -19.74 -19.04
N ARG A 8 43.91 -19.76 -20.03
CA ARG A 8 42.75 -18.85 -20.10
C ARG A 8 41.76 -19.22 -19.03
N SER A 9 41.76 -18.45 -17.96
CA SER A 9 40.68 -18.44 -16.99
C SER A 9 39.36 -18.00 -17.66
N LEU A 10 38.49 -18.95 -17.94
CA LEU A 10 37.10 -18.67 -18.32
C LEU A 10 36.37 -18.18 -17.07
N SER A 11 36.26 -16.88 -16.89
CA SER A 11 35.34 -16.28 -15.94
C SER A 11 33.91 -16.54 -16.44
N SER A 12 33.24 -17.52 -15.89
CA SER A 12 31.81 -17.75 -16.10
C SER A 12 31.04 -16.65 -15.35
N THR A 13 30.82 -15.52 -15.99
CA THR A 13 29.84 -14.53 -15.50
C THR A 13 28.46 -15.10 -15.78
N THR A 14 27.83 -15.66 -14.74
CA THR A 14 26.39 -15.95 -14.79
C THR A 14 25.67 -14.64 -15.14
N PRO A 15 24.82 -14.59 -16.17
CA PRO A 15 24.14 -13.37 -16.53
C PRO A 15 23.31 -12.87 -15.35
N GLU A 16 23.43 -11.58 -15.03
CA GLU A 16 22.64 -10.95 -13.97
C GLU A 16 21.16 -10.97 -14.35
N ILE A 17 20.32 -11.49 -13.47
CA ILE A 17 18.88 -11.54 -13.69
C ILE A 17 18.30 -10.17 -13.39
N ILE A 18 17.72 -9.54 -14.41
CA ILE A 18 17.06 -8.24 -14.28
C ILE A 18 15.61 -8.44 -13.84
N TYR A 19 15.18 -7.71 -12.80
CA TYR A 19 13.82 -7.64 -12.30
C TYR A 19 13.23 -6.27 -12.64
N PRO A 20 12.44 -6.13 -13.72
CA PRO A 20 11.87 -4.85 -14.14
C PRO A 20 11.01 -4.20 -13.05
N SER A 21 11.01 -2.87 -12.98
CA SER A 21 10.10 -2.08 -12.14
C SER A 21 8.83 -1.64 -12.86
N SER A 22 8.75 -1.86 -14.18
CA SER A 22 7.59 -1.57 -15.03
C SER A 22 7.47 -2.66 -16.11
N ASP A 23 6.25 -2.90 -16.59
CA ASP A 23 5.97 -3.77 -17.75
C ASP A 23 6.08 -3.05 -19.09
N GLY A 24 6.18 -1.72 -19.06
CA GLY A 24 6.24 -0.89 -20.26
C GLY A 24 4.88 -0.61 -20.90
N GLU A 25 3.78 -1.08 -20.30
CA GLU A 25 2.43 -0.80 -20.77
C GLU A 25 1.94 0.53 -20.19
N PRO A 26 1.16 1.32 -20.96
CA PRO A 26 0.56 2.54 -20.44
C PRO A 26 -0.53 2.21 -19.42
N LEU A 27 -0.45 2.81 -18.24
CA LEU A 27 -1.52 2.76 -17.25
C LEU A 27 -2.67 3.66 -17.73
N ALA A 28 -3.84 3.07 -17.98
CA ALA A 28 -5.07 3.80 -18.26
C ALA A 28 -6.16 3.33 -17.29
N GLU A 29 -6.28 4.05 -16.18
CA GLU A 29 -7.25 3.77 -15.12
C GLU A 29 -8.30 4.87 -15.05
N THR A 30 -9.48 4.55 -14.47
CA THR A 30 -10.47 5.57 -14.19
C THR A 30 -9.97 6.52 -13.08
N GLN A 31 -10.46 7.74 -13.08
CA GLN A 31 -10.10 8.71 -12.05
C GLN A 31 -10.43 8.19 -10.63
N GLN A 32 -11.58 7.51 -10.48
CA GLN A 32 -11.98 6.93 -9.19
C GLN A 32 -11.01 5.84 -8.72
N HIS A 33 -10.59 4.94 -9.62
CA HIS A 33 -9.60 3.91 -9.32
C HIS A 33 -8.28 4.53 -8.86
N ALA A 34 -7.73 5.44 -9.64
CA ALA A 34 -6.50 6.15 -9.30
C ALA A 34 -6.61 6.93 -7.97
N SER A 35 -7.75 7.62 -7.75
CA SER A 35 -8.00 8.36 -6.49
C SER A 35 -8.06 7.43 -5.29
N SER A 36 -8.68 6.24 -5.42
CA SER A 36 -8.74 5.24 -4.35
C SER A 36 -7.36 4.76 -3.94
N ILE A 37 -6.51 4.44 -4.92
CA ILE A 37 -5.13 3.99 -4.66
C ILE A 37 -4.32 5.10 -3.99
N LEU A 38 -4.32 6.31 -4.55
CA LEU A 38 -3.54 7.45 -4.04
C LEU A 38 -3.99 7.86 -2.63
N ASN A 39 -5.30 7.89 -2.36
CA ASN A 39 -5.83 8.20 -1.04
C ASN A 39 -5.44 7.13 -0.02
N THR A 40 -5.64 5.85 -0.33
CA THR A 40 -5.28 4.73 0.54
C THR A 40 -3.79 4.73 0.85
N PHE A 41 -2.93 4.89 -0.16
CA PHE A 41 -1.49 4.99 0.00
C PHE A 41 -1.09 6.17 0.90
N GLY A 42 -1.62 7.37 0.63
CA GLY A 42 -1.31 8.59 1.38
C GLY A 42 -1.69 8.48 2.84
N LEU A 43 -2.92 7.99 3.13
CA LEU A 43 -3.42 7.79 4.48
C LEU A 43 -2.59 6.77 5.27
N LEU A 44 -2.34 5.59 4.69
CA LEU A 44 -1.57 4.56 5.37
C LEU A 44 -0.11 4.98 5.58
N ARG A 45 0.51 5.66 4.62
CA ARG A 45 1.86 6.20 4.76
C ARG A 45 1.97 7.21 5.89
N LEU A 46 1.00 8.11 6.03
CA LEU A 46 0.95 9.07 7.13
C LEU A 46 0.68 8.37 8.46
N TYR A 47 -0.29 7.47 8.51
CA TYR A 47 -0.66 6.72 9.71
C TYR A 47 0.51 5.90 10.27
N LEU A 48 1.26 5.24 9.38
CA LEU A 48 2.38 4.36 9.74
C LEU A 48 3.74 5.08 9.82
N GLN A 49 3.78 6.41 9.67
CA GLN A 49 5.03 7.16 9.59
C GLN A 49 5.99 6.94 10.78
N ASN A 50 5.45 6.69 11.97
CA ASN A 50 6.21 6.46 13.20
C ASN A 50 6.46 4.97 13.51
N GLN A 51 6.00 4.06 12.64
CA GLN A 51 6.22 2.63 12.75
C GLN A 51 7.30 2.18 11.77
N GLN A 52 7.97 1.06 12.05
CA GLN A 52 8.92 0.44 11.11
C GLN A 52 8.13 -0.28 10.01
N ALA A 53 7.55 0.49 9.12
CA ALA A 53 6.73 0.01 8.02
C ALA A 53 6.99 0.81 6.75
N VAL A 54 6.82 0.17 5.58
CA VAL A 54 6.82 0.81 4.27
C VAL A 54 5.51 0.49 3.59
N VAL A 55 4.86 1.54 3.09
CA VAL A 55 3.67 1.43 2.25
C VAL A 55 4.11 1.58 0.81
N PHE A 56 3.67 0.68 -0.03
CA PHE A 56 3.92 0.66 -1.48
C PHE A 56 2.62 0.92 -2.22
N ALA A 57 2.69 1.56 -3.39
CA ALA A 57 1.56 1.71 -4.28
C ALA A 57 2.00 1.47 -5.71
N ASP A 58 1.17 0.78 -6.50
CA ASP A 58 1.36 0.51 -7.92
C ASP A 58 2.77 -0.03 -8.22
N GLN A 59 3.15 -1.11 -7.54
CA GLN A 59 4.47 -1.72 -7.68
C GLN A 59 4.42 -3.22 -7.89
N PHE A 60 5.49 -3.75 -8.51
CA PHE A 60 5.65 -5.20 -8.62
C PHE A 60 6.11 -5.83 -7.32
N LEU A 61 5.40 -6.88 -6.94
CA LEU A 61 5.79 -7.87 -5.96
C LEU A 61 6.36 -9.09 -6.68
N TYR A 62 7.65 -9.35 -6.51
CA TYR A 62 8.31 -10.56 -6.99
C TYR A 62 8.33 -11.60 -5.88
N TYR A 63 7.88 -12.83 -6.19
CA TYR A 63 7.69 -13.87 -5.19
C TYR A 63 8.52 -15.14 -5.42
N ILE A 64 9.25 -15.29 -6.54
CA ILE A 64 10.18 -16.40 -6.80
C ILE A 64 11.53 -15.85 -7.27
N GLU A 65 12.59 -16.11 -6.49
CA GLU A 65 13.95 -15.78 -6.86
C GLU A 65 14.36 -16.53 -8.15
N GLY A 66 15.09 -15.85 -9.04
CA GLY A 66 15.53 -16.43 -10.31
C GLY A 66 14.48 -16.40 -11.42
N ASN A 67 13.24 -15.99 -11.12
CA ASN A 67 12.16 -15.95 -12.11
C ASN A 67 11.51 -14.57 -12.20
N PRO A 68 11.95 -13.67 -13.11
CA PRO A 68 11.37 -12.34 -13.28
C PRO A 68 9.90 -12.33 -13.77
N ARG A 69 9.37 -13.48 -14.20
CA ARG A 69 7.96 -13.62 -14.59
C ARG A 69 7.05 -13.92 -13.39
N ALA A 70 7.62 -14.41 -12.29
CA ALA A 70 6.88 -14.67 -11.05
C ALA A 70 6.68 -13.35 -10.27
N ARG A 71 5.80 -12.51 -10.80
CA ARG A 71 5.47 -11.20 -10.24
C ARG A 71 3.97 -10.91 -10.38
N VAL A 72 3.49 -10.03 -9.54
CA VAL A 72 2.17 -9.39 -9.65
C VAL A 72 2.32 -7.89 -9.48
N ALA A 73 1.55 -7.12 -10.23
CA ALA A 73 1.30 -5.72 -9.91
C ALA A 73 0.21 -5.67 -8.85
N LEU A 74 0.42 -4.85 -7.82
CA LEU A 74 -0.54 -4.66 -6.74
C LEU A 74 -0.79 -3.17 -6.52
N ASP A 75 -2.00 -2.83 -6.06
CA ASP A 75 -2.39 -1.44 -5.90
C ASP A 75 -1.79 -0.82 -4.64
N VAL A 76 -2.02 -1.42 -3.46
CA VAL A 76 -1.41 -0.96 -2.20
C VAL A 76 -0.99 -2.15 -1.35
N MET A 77 0.24 -2.11 -0.81
CA MET A 77 0.68 -3.07 0.21
C MET A 77 1.43 -2.40 1.34
N VAL A 78 1.43 -3.04 2.50
CA VAL A 78 2.23 -2.65 3.66
C VAL A 78 3.14 -3.79 4.09
N VAL A 79 4.41 -3.47 4.24
CA VAL A 79 5.42 -4.38 4.78
C VAL A 79 6.01 -3.77 6.04
N PHE A 80 5.97 -4.54 7.13
CA PHE A 80 6.58 -4.14 8.40
C PHE A 80 8.01 -4.68 8.51
N ASP A 81 8.76 -4.12 9.43
CA ASP A 81 10.10 -4.56 9.82
C ASP A 81 11.15 -4.56 8.70
N ILE A 82 10.97 -3.70 7.71
CA ILE A 82 11.94 -3.45 6.64
C ILE A 82 12.51 -2.04 6.72
N THR A 83 13.66 -1.84 6.07
CA THR A 83 14.33 -0.52 6.03
C THR A 83 13.46 0.50 5.28
N LYS A 84 13.24 1.67 5.88
CA LYS A 84 12.56 2.79 5.22
C LYS A 84 13.47 3.42 4.18
N LYS A 85 13.20 3.16 2.91
CA LYS A 85 13.85 3.74 1.73
C LYS A 85 12.88 3.74 0.57
N LEU A 86 13.27 4.26 -0.58
CA LEU A 86 12.55 4.07 -1.83
C LEU A 86 12.94 2.72 -2.45
N TYR A 87 11.96 2.05 -3.01
CA TYR A 87 12.08 0.75 -3.64
C TYR A 87 11.55 0.84 -5.08
N ASP A 88 12.28 0.31 -6.05
CA ASP A 88 11.82 0.24 -7.44
C ASP A 88 10.82 -0.91 -7.66
N ASN A 89 10.94 -1.96 -6.86
CA ASN A 89 10.05 -3.11 -6.77
C ASN A 89 10.28 -3.83 -5.43
N TYR A 90 9.41 -4.75 -5.08
CA TYR A 90 9.57 -5.52 -3.85
C TYR A 90 9.84 -6.99 -4.16
N LYS A 91 10.93 -7.55 -3.59
CA LYS A 91 11.33 -8.94 -3.73
C LYS A 91 11.32 -9.61 -2.36
N ILE A 92 10.42 -10.57 -2.15
CA ILE A 92 10.21 -11.20 -0.83
C ILE A 92 11.50 -11.81 -0.28
N TRP A 93 12.29 -12.46 -1.12
CA TRP A 93 13.51 -13.16 -0.67
C TRP A 93 14.64 -12.23 -0.21
N GLU A 94 14.70 -10.98 -0.71
CA GLU A 94 15.72 -10.02 -0.29
C GLU A 94 15.50 -9.56 1.15
N TRP A 95 14.25 -9.44 1.56
CA TRP A 95 13.87 -8.90 2.87
C TRP A 95 13.39 -9.98 3.84
N LYS A 96 13.03 -11.17 3.34
CA LYS A 96 12.42 -12.27 4.12
C LYS A 96 11.19 -11.82 4.90
N GLN A 97 10.50 -10.83 4.38
CA GLN A 97 9.25 -10.30 4.90
C GLN A 97 8.18 -10.39 3.83
N THR A 98 7.06 -11.01 4.16
CA THR A 98 5.86 -11.00 3.33
C THR A 98 5.06 -9.74 3.63
N PRO A 99 4.38 -9.14 2.66
CA PRO A 99 3.44 -8.06 2.94
C PRO A 99 2.44 -8.49 4.02
N ALA A 100 2.25 -7.66 5.05
CA ALA A 100 1.29 -7.97 6.10
C ALA A 100 -0.15 -7.72 5.66
N ILE A 101 -0.35 -6.75 4.75
CA ILE A 101 -1.64 -6.44 4.15
C ILE A 101 -1.47 -6.02 2.70
N ILE A 102 -2.39 -6.46 1.86
CA ILE A 102 -2.55 -6.02 0.48
C ILE A 102 -3.98 -5.56 0.29
N ILE A 103 -4.15 -4.42 -0.37
CA ILE A 103 -5.44 -3.83 -0.73
C ILE A 103 -5.45 -3.65 -2.24
N GLU A 104 -6.38 -4.31 -2.94
CA GLU A 104 -6.59 -4.18 -4.38
C GLU A 104 -7.87 -3.39 -4.64
N VAL A 105 -7.80 -2.44 -5.54
CA VAL A 105 -8.94 -1.66 -6.04
C VAL A 105 -9.40 -2.32 -7.33
N THR A 106 -10.51 -3.04 -7.28
CA THR A 106 -10.95 -3.85 -8.43
C THR A 106 -11.51 -3.01 -9.56
N SER A 107 -11.26 -3.45 -10.78
CA SER A 107 -11.80 -2.87 -12.00
C SER A 107 -12.40 -3.96 -12.92
N ALA A 108 -13.10 -3.58 -13.98
CA ALA A 108 -13.61 -4.53 -14.95
C ALA A 108 -12.51 -5.43 -15.55
N GLY A 109 -11.30 -4.89 -15.68
CA GLY A 109 -10.15 -5.60 -16.25
C GLY A 109 -9.44 -6.53 -15.26
N THR A 110 -9.49 -6.25 -13.96
CA THR A 110 -8.69 -6.97 -12.95
C THR A 110 -9.49 -7.90 -12.05
N LYS A 111 -10.81 -7.70 -11.91
CA LYS A 111 -11.66 -8.40 -10.94
C LYS A 111 -11.47 -9.92 -10.88
N ASP A 112 -11.44 -10.60 -12.04
CA ASP A 112 -11.34 -12.06 -12.08
C ASP A 112 -9.97 -12.53 -11.58
N THR A 113 -8.92 -11.76 -11.85
CA THR A 113 -7.57 -12.01 -11.35
C THR A 113 -7.50 -11.75 -9.84
N ASP A 114 -8.10 -10.65 -9.37
CA ASP A 114 -8.09 -10.25 -7.96
C ASP A 114 -8.89 -11.24 -7.10
N PHE A 115 -10.09 -11.65 -7.55
CA PHE A 115 -10.94 -12.59 -6.82
C PHE A 115 -10.39 -14.02 -6.75
N ASN A 116 -9.65 -14.44 -7.75
CA ASN A 116 -9.21 -15.83 -7.88
C ASN A 116 -7.70 -15.99 -7.73
N PHE A 117 -6.93 -15.58 -8.75
CA PHE A 117 -5.50 -15.84 -8.81
C PHE A 117 -4.75 -15.09 -7.70
N LYS A 118 -4.93 -13.78 -7.54
CA LYS A 118 -4.22 -12.99 -6.53
C LYS A 118 -4.59 -13.45 -5.12
N LYS A 119 -5.89 -13.70 -4.85
CA LYS A 119 -6.32 -14.22 -3.55
C LYS A 119 -5.60 -15.51 -3.18
N MET A 120 -5.55 -16.49 -4.11
CA MET A 120 -4.87 -17.76 -3.89
C MET A 120 -3.36 -17.58 -3.72
N LEU A 121 -2.75 -16.72 -4.54
CA LEU A 121 -1.32 -16.42 -4.45
C LEU A 121 -0.98 -15.77 -3.10
N TYR A 122 -1.72 -14.76 -2.67
CA TYR A 122 -1.44 -14.07 -1.41
C TYR A 122 -1.65 -14.97 -0.19
N GLU A 123 -2.62 -15.88 -0.24
CA GLU A 123 -2.80 -16.94 0.76
C GLU A 123 -1.55 -17.83 0.84
N GLN A 124 -1.06 -18.33 -0.29
CA GLN A 124 0.13 -19.18 -0.36
C GLN A 124 1.42 -18.46 0.05
N LEU A 125 1.51 -17.16 -0.18
CA LEU A 125 2.64 -16.34 0.24
C LEU A 125 2.60 -15.97 1.73
N GLY A 126 1.50 -16.25 2.43
CA GLY A 126 1.34 -15.94 3.84
C GLY A 126 1.03 -14.46 4.12
N VAL A 127 0.40 -13.75 3.18
CA VAL A 127 -0.08 -12.39 3.41
C VAL A 127 -1.18 -12.43 4.46
N THR A 128 -1.00 -11.71 5.57
CA THR A 128 -1.90 -11.82 6.74
C THR A 128 -3.31 -11.33 6.45
N GLU A 129 -3.46 -10.21 5.73
CA GLU A 129 -4.77 -9.69 5.34
C GLU A 129 -4.79 -9.29 3.87
N TYR A 130 -5.87 -9.65 3.20
CA TYR A 130 -6.14 -9.28 1.81
C TYR A 130 -7.49 -8.59 1.72
N TRP A 131 -7.50 -7.38 1.15
CA TRP A 131 -8.69 -6.56 0.98
C TRP A 131 -8.94 -6.25 -0.48
N LEU A 132 -10.20 -6.32 -0.87
CA LEU A 132 -10.72 -5.96 -2.18
C LEU A 132 -11.66 -4.77 -2.02
N PHE A 133 -11.44 -3.72 -2.78
CA PHE A 133 -12.31 -2.58 -2.84
C PHE A 133 -12.85 -2.40 -4.26
N ASP A 134 -14.16 -2.27 -4.37
CA ASP A 134 -14.89 -2.02 -5.62
C ASP A 134 -15.52 -0.63 -5.56
N PRO A 135 -14.89 0.39 -6.13
CA PRO A 135 -15.38 1.78 -6.04
C PRO A 135 -16.79 1.98 -6.57
N TYR A 136 -17.24 1.11 -7.48
CA TYR A 136 -18.55 1.22 -8.10
C TYR A 136 -19.62 0.29 -7.51
N GLY A 137 -19.22 -0.68 -6.70
CA GLY A 137 -20.13 -1.71 -6.17
C GLY A 137 -20.71 -2.62 -7.24
N GLU A 138 -20.02 -2.77 -8.37
CA GLU A 138 -20.51 -3.58 -9.51
C GLU A 138 -20.31 -5.08 -9.28
N TRP A 139 -19.28 -5.45 -8.53
CA TRP A 139 -18.90 -6.86 -8.27
C TRP A 139 -18.89 -7.22 -6.79
N ILE A 140 -18.73 -6.23 -5.91
CA ILE A 140 -18.81 -6.37 -4.45
C ILE A 140 -19.94 -5.47 -3.98
N THR A 141 -21.10 -6.03 -3.62
CA THR A 141 -22.29 -5.25 -3.22
C THR A 141 -22.00 -4.29 -2.07
N GLU A 142 -21.16 -4.72 -1.12
CA GLU A 142 -20.72 -3.93 0.03
C GLU A 142 -19.53 -3.02 -0.31
N GLN A 143 -19.09 -2.98 -1.56
CA GLN A 143 -17.91 -2.31 -2.09
C GLN A 143 -16.58 -2.74 -1.47
N LEU A 144 -16.59 -3.35 -0.28
CA LEU A 144 -15.39 -3.74 0.45
C LEU A 144 -15.48 -5.18 0.94
N ARG A 145 -14.43 -5.96 0.73
CA ARG A 145 -14.32 -7.34 1.18
C ARG A 145 -12.92 -7.63 1.70
N GLY A 146 -12.83 -8.17 2.90
CA GLY A 146 -11.56 -8.54 3.52
C GLY A 146 -11.44 -10.04 3.76
N TYR A 147 -10.21 -10.53 3.74
CA TYR A 147 -9.82 -11.88 4.12
C TYR A 147 -8.65 -11.82 5.09
N ARG A 148 -8.64 -12.71 6.08
CA ARG A 148 -7.53 -12.85 7.02
C ARG A 148 -7.05 -14.29 7.05
N LEU A 149 -5.74 -14.45 7.03
CA LEU A 149 -5.09 -15.75 7.14
C LEU A 149 -5.27 -16.30 8.57
N ASN A 150 -5.82 -17.49 8.68
CA ASN A 150 -5.98 -18.16 9.96
C ASN A 150 -4.76 -19.00 10.32
N ALA A 151 -4.78 -19.67 11.49
CA ALA A 151 -3.67 -20.52 11.94
C ALA A 151 -3.43 -21.77 11.07
N ALA A 152 -4.37 -22.13 10.18
CA ALA A 152 -4.21 -23.19 9.20
C ALA A 152 -3.72 -22.68 7.83
N GLU A 153 -3.28 -21.40 7.78
CA GLU A 153 -2.83 -20.73 6.55
C GLU A 153 -3.90 -20.67 5.45
N ILE A 154 -5.18 -20.49 5.85
CA ILE A 154 -6.32 -20.38 4.94
C ILE A 154 -7.00 -19.04 5.19
N TYR A 155 -7.41 -18.36 4.12
CA TYR A 155 -8.14 -17.11 4.19
C TYR A 155 -9.59 -17.30 4.65
N GLU A 156 -9.96 -16.65 5.76
CA GLU A 156 -11.32 -16.51 6.24
C GLU A 156 -11.85 -15.09 6.00
N PRO A 157 -13.13 -14.92 5.66
CA PRO A 157 -13.72 -13.61 5.47
C PRO A 157 -13.66 -12.76 6.75
N ILE A 158 -13.30 -11.48 6.61
CA ILE A 158 -13.40 -10.47 7.67
C ILE A 158 -14.80 -9.86 7.58
N THR A 159 -15.65 -10.15 8.58
CA THR A 159 -17.06 -9.73 8.58
C THR A 159 -17.33 -8.45 9.37
N ASP A 160 -16.38 -8.02 10.18
CA ASP A 160 -16.47 -6.83 11.03
C ASP A 160 -15.72 -5.62 10.46
N TYR A 161 -15.16 -5.77 9.27
CA TYR A 161 -14.37 -4.74 8.57
C TYR A 161 -13.18 -4.19 9.38
N ARG A 162 -12.65 -4.95 10.35
CA ARG A 162 -11.53 -4.55 11.18
C ARG A 162 -10.24 -5.21 10.72
N SER A 163 -9.27 -4.41 10.33
CA SER A 163 -7.90 -4.86 10.11
C SER A 163 -7.18 -4.98 11.46
N GLN A 164 -6.79 -6.20 11.82
CA GLN A 164 -5.95 -6.44 12.99
C GLN A 164 -4.50 -6.02 12.72
N VAL A 165 -4.06 -6.13 11.47
CA VAL A 165 -2.72 -5.71 11.04
C VAL A 165 -2.53 -4.20 11.21
N LEU A 166 -3.49 -3.42 10.74
CA LEU A 166 -3.42 -1.96 10.79
C LEU A 166 -3.97 -1.37 12.09
N GLN A 167 -4.74 -2.13 12.89
CA GLN A 167 -5.53 -1.61 14.01
C GLN A 167 -6.53 -0.52 13.56
N LEU A 168 -7.13 -0.72 12.39
CA LEU A 168 -8.08 0.17 11.76
C LEU A 168 -9.35 -0.59 11.37
N ARG A 169 -10.48 0.09 11.42
CA ARG A 169 -11.73 -0.35 10.79
C ARG A 169 -11.82 0.35 9.43
N LEU A 170 -12.17 -0.42 8.40
CA LEU A 170 -12.30 0.04 7.04
C LEU A 170 -13.79 0.18 6.70
N GLU A 171 -14.15 1.24 5.97
CA GLU A 171 -15.50 1.46 5.44
C GLU A 171 -15.40 1.94 3.99
N ALA A 172 -16.30 1.47 3.15
CA ALA A 172 -16.49 2.06 1.83
C ALA A 172 -17.18 3.42 2.00
N ASP A 173 -16.64 4.45 1.40
CA ASP A 173 -17.08 5.83 1.46
C ASP A 173 -17.05 6.42 0.04
N GLU A 174 -18.19 6.34 -0.66
CA GLU A 174 -18.29 6.62 -2.09
C GLU A 174 -17.28 5.77 -2.90
N TYR A 175 -16.30 6.41 -3.54
CA TYR A 175 -15.24 5.75 -4.31
C TYR A 175 -13.91 5.62 -3.55
N LEU A 176 -13.91 5.85 -2.24
CA LEU A 176 -12.73 5.77 -1.36
C LEU A 176 -12.92 4.75 -0.25
N ILE A 177 -11.82 4.37 0.39
CA ILE A 177 -11.84 3.66 1.67
C ILE A 177 -11.59 4.67 2.78
N SER A 178 -12.53 4.76 3.72
CA SER A 178 -12.36 5.49 4.96
C SER A 178 -11.80 4.56 6.04
N PHE A 179 -10.84 5.06 6.80
CA PHE A 179 -10.15 4.33 7.85
C PHE A 179 -10.44 4.96 9.21
N TYR A 180 -10.82 4.13 10.19
CA TYR A 180 -11.11 4.56 11.57
C TYR A 180 -10.22 3.81 12.54
N ARG A 181 -9.59 4.51 13.45
CA ARG A 181 -8.76 3.92 14.50
C ARG A 181 -9.59 3.02 15.42
N LEU A 182 -9.08 1.84 15.78
CA LEU A 182 -9.80 0.92 16.68
C LEU A 182 -9.75 1.36 18.14
N ASP A 183 -8.73 2.14 18.53
CA ASP A 183 -8.50 2.58 19.90
C ASP A 183 -9.45 3.71 20.35
N ASN A 184 -9.78 4.64 19.46
CA ASN A 184 -10.58 5.84 19.80
C ASN A 184 -11.71 6.15 18.80
N GLY A 185 -11.82 5.39 17.70
CA GLY A 185 -12.83 5.58 16.67
C GLY A 185 -12.60 6.79 15.75
N GLU A 186 -11.48 7.48 15.87
CA GLU A 186 -11.17 8.65 15.04
C GLU A 186 -10.94 8.25 13.58
N LYS A 187 -11.57 8.98 12.64
CA LYS A 187 -11.34 8.82 11.21
C LYS A 187 -9.96 9.36 10.83
N LEU A 188 -9.19 8.63 10.05
CA LEU A 188 -8.01 9.17 9.40
C LEU A 188 -8.44 10.18 8.34
N ARG A 189 -7.90 11.39 8.42
CA ARG A 189 -8.27 12.47 7.50
C ARG A 189 -7.57 12.32 6.16
N THR A 190 -8.32 12.50 5.08
CA THR A 190 -7.75 12.60 3.73
C THR A 190 -6.87 13.86 3.60
N LEU A 191 -6.08 13.95 2.53
CA LEU A 191 -5.27 15.15 2.26
C LEU A 191 -6.15 16.40 2.12
N GLU A 192 -7.32 16.27 1.49
CA GLU A 192 -8.29 17.35 1.33
C GLU A 192 -8.90 17.79 2.67
N GLU A 193 -9.25 16.81 3.53
CA GLU A 193 -9.72 17.07 4.89
C GLU A 193 -8.64 17.71 5.77
N PHE A 194 -7.36 17.35 5.57
CA PHE A 194 -6.23 18.02 6.24
C PHE A 194 -6.06 19.46 5.79
N ASP A 195 -6.09 19.74 4.48
CA ASP A 195 -5.98 21.09 3.95
C ASP A 195 -7.11 21.98 4.46
N THR A 196 -8.35 21.49 4.40
CA THR A 196 -9.52 22.17 4.93
C THR A 196 -9.35 22.50 6.43
N ALA A 197 -8.96 21.52 7.23
CA ALA A 197 -8.77 21.72 8.67
C ALA A 197 -7.63 22.71 8.98
N LEU A 198 -6.55 22.69 8.18
CA LEU A 198 -5.46 23.65 8.31
C LEU A 198 -5.92 25.06 8.01
N GLN A 199 -6.64 25.28 6.91
CA GLN A 199 -7.19 26.58 6.55
C GLN A 199 -8.16 27.13 7.62
N GLU A 200 -9.02 26.26 8.17
CA GLU A 200 -9.91 26.65 9.27
C GLU A 200 -9.14 27.04 10.54
N ALA A 201 -8.07 26.28 10.87
CA ALA A 201 -7.23 26.57 12.02
C ALA A 201 -6.48 27.90 11.86
N GLU A 202 -5.92 28.18 10.68
CA GLU A 202 -5.27 29.44 10.36
C GLU A 202 -6.25 30.63 10.43
N GLN A 203 -7.44 30.48 9.86
CA GLN A 203 -8.47 31.51 9.96
C GLN A 203 -8.90 31.76 11.41
N ARG A 204 -8.98 30.70 12.23
CA ARG A 204 -9.29 30.84 13.66
C ARG A 204 -8.16 31.55 14.40
N ALA A 205 -6.90 31.17 14.15
CA ALA A 205 -5.73 31.80 14.74
C ALA A 205 -5.68 33.31 14.39
N ASN A 206 -5.87 33.67 13.11
CA ASN A 206 -5.89 35.05 12.66
C ASN A 206 -7.01 35.88 13.33
N ARG A 207 -8.21 35.30 13.45
CA ARG A 207 -9.33 35.96 14.16
C ARG A 207 -9.05 36.18 15.65
N LEU A 208 -8.39 35.22 16.30
CA LEU A 208 -7.99 35.37 17.70
C LEU A 208 -6.88 36.39 17.88
N ALA A 209 -5.87 36.39 17.01
CA ALA A 209 -4.79 37.37 17.02
C ALA A 209 -5.33 38.80 16.84
N GLU A 210 -6.28 39.01 15.92
CA GLU A 210 -6.91 40.30 15.72
C GLU A 210 -7.69 40.77 16.96
N LYS A 211 -8.46 39.89 17.60
CA LYS A 211 -9.16 40.20 18.86
C LYS A 211 -8.20 40.56 19.99
N LEU A 212 -7.08 39.86 20.12
CA LEU A 212 -6.06 40.16 21.12
C LEU A 212 -5.41 41.55 20.89
N ARG A 213 -5.09 41.88 19.64
CA ARG A 213 -4.60 43.21 19.28
C ARG A 213 -5.62 44.30 19.64
N GLN A 214 -6.92 44.09 19.36
CA GLN A 214 -7.98 45.05 19.73
C GLN A 214 -8.11 45.23 21.25
N LEU A 215 -7.75 44.22 22.04
CA LEU A 215 -7.70 44.26 23.50
C LEU A 215 -6.39 44.78 24.06
N GLY A 216 -5.45 45.20 23.22
CA GLY A 216 -4.16 45.78 23.62
C GLY A 216 -3.14 44.75 24.11
N VAL A 217 -3.32 43.48 23.76
CA VAL A 217 -2.36 42.43 24.06
C VAL A 217 -1.34 42.31 22.91
N GLU A 218 -0.06 42.56 23.22
CA GLU A 218 1.03 42.34 22.29
C GLU A 218 1.25 40.79 22.19
N LEU A 219 1.30 40.28 20.95
CA LEU A 219 1.62 38.89 20.66
C LEU A 219 3.13 38.83 20.37
N ASP A 220 3.86 38.03 21.14
CA ASP A 220 5.24 37.67 20.80
C ASP A 220 5.25 36.85 19.51
N GLU A 221 6.12 37.22 18.54
CA GLU A 221 6.31 36.51 17.27
C GLU A 221 6.99 35.16 17.44
#